data_2401b5d1fc229f25e3e1856ba3b8cd41
#
_entry.id   2401b5d1fc229f25e3e1856ba3b8cd41
#
_cell.length_a   1.000
_cell.length_b   1.000
_cell.length_c   1.000
_cell.angle_alpha   90.00
_cell.angle_beta   90.00
_cell.angle_gamma   90.00
#
_symmetry.space_group_name_H-M   'P 1'
#
loop_
_entity.id
_entity.type
_entity.pdbx_description
1 polymer ?
#
loop_
_entity_poly.entity_id
_entity_poly.type
_entity_poly.pdbx_seq_one_letter_code
_entity_poly.pdbx_strand_id
1 'polypeptide(L)'
;PAQISRESGRRRLVVGVNVEGRDLGGFVKEAQELIAKNVELPQGYNLQWGGQFENMQRAMARLMIIIPLTILAIFFLLFMLFKSLRLAALIILVLPFASIGGVFGLFFAGEYLSVPAAVGFINLWGIAVLNGVVLISFIKQLREDGYSMEEALLHGCGHRFRPVMMTASVAMLALVPMLFSGGPGSEVTRPLAAVVIAGLITSTALTLLVLPVLYRWFEEKEVEA
;
A
#
# COMPACT_ATOMS: atom_id res chain seq x y z
N PRO A 1 23.49 35.68 -21.51
CA PRO A 1 23.50 34.36 -20.90
C PRO A 1 24.58 33.49 -21.52
N ALA A 2 25.39 32.85 -20.67
CA ALA A 2 26.54 32.04 -21.10
C ALA A 2 26.12 30.81 -21.93
N GLN A 3 24.86 30.37 -21.83
CA GLN A 3 24.34 29.24 -22.54
C GLN A 3 22.85 29.42 -22.90
N ILE A 4 22.51 29.21 -24.16
CA ILE A 4 21.12 29.20 -24.64
C ILE A 4 20.72 27.76 -24.86
N SER A 5 19.93 27.19 -23.91
CA SER A 5 19.39 25.84 -24.07
C SER A 5 18.16 25.84 -24.99
N ARG A 6 18.07 24.80 -25.83
CA ARG A 6 16.95 24.61 -26.76
C ARG A 6 16.38 23.22 -26.63
N GLU A 7 15.07 23.11 -26.75
CA GLU A 7 14.35 21.84 -26.80
C GLU A 7 13.39 21.86 -27.99
N SER A 8 13.44 20.87 -28.84
CA SER A 8 12.64 20.79 -30.07
C SER A 8 12.76 22.07 -30.96
N GLY A 9 13.98 22.64 -31.03
CA GLY A 9 14.25 23.86 -31.79
C GLY A 9 13.83 25.19 -31.13
N ARG A 10 13.10 25.16 -30.01
CA ARG A 10 12.65 26.34 -29.26
C ARG A 10 13.62 26.67 -28.12
N ARG A 11 13.76 27.93 -27.79
CA ARG A 11 14.52 28.36 -26.61
C ARG A 11 13.76 27.95 -25.37
N ARG A 12 14.46 27.44 -24.35
CA ARG A 12 13.88 27.16 -23.05
C ARG A 12 14.59 27.91 -21.94
N LEU A 13 13.82 28.37 -20.97
CA LEU A 13 14.29 28.82 -19.67
C LEU A 13 13.88 27.82 -18.63
N VAL A 14 14.82 27.38 -17.80
CA VAL A 14 14.55 26.43 -16.70
C VAL A 14 14.55 27.22 -15.40
N VAL A 15 13.43 27.18 -14.69
CA VAL A 15 13.32 27.67 -13.32
C VAL A 15 13.34 26.45 -12.39
N GLY A 16 14.44 26.26 -11.65
CA GLY A 16 14.57 25.18 -10.67
C GLY A 16 14.01 25.62 -9.32
N VAL A 17 13.19 24.76 -8.71
CA VAL A 17 12.62 24.95 -7.38
C VAL A 17 12.83 23.70 -6.58
N ASN A 18 13.37 23.82 -5.36
CA ASN A 18 13.43 22.76 -4.39
C ASN A 18 12.26 22.92 -3.40
N VAL A 19 11.53 21.84 -3.18
CA VAL A 19 10.40 21.82 -2.24
C VAL A 19 10.85 21.14 -0.96
N GLU A 20 10.76 21.85 0.16
CA GLU A 20 11.09 21.34 1.50
C GLU A 20 9.89 21.52 2.42
N GLY A 21 9.64 20.52 3.29
CA GLY A 21 8.62 20.59 4.33
C GLY A 21 7.16 20.51 3.85
N ARG A 22 6.92 20.22 2.56
CA ARG A 22 5.57 20.03 2.04
C ARG A 22 5.52 19.03 0.87
N ASP A 23 4.33 18.56 0.55
CA ASP A 23 4.09 17.65 -0.56
C ASP A 23 4.38 18.31 -1.92
N LEU A 24 5.14 17.58 -2.76
CA LEU A 24 5.52 18.04 -4.11
C LEU A 24 4.30 18.20 -5.03
N GLY A 25 3.34 17.29 -4.96
CA GLY A 25 2.14 17.33 -5.80
C GLY A 25 1.26 18.52 -5.46
N GLY A 26 1.02 18.76 -4.16
CA GLY A 26 0.26 19.92 -3.67
C GLY A 26 0.94 21.26 -4.00
N PHE A 27 2.28 21.32 -3.85
CA PHE A 27 3.03 22.50 -4.23
C PHE A 27 2.89 22.85 -5.72
N VAL A 28 3.09 21.86 -6.59
CA VAL A 28 2.99 22.08 -8.04
C VAL A 28 1.57 22.48 -8.46
N LYS A 29 0.55 21.86 -7.87
CA LYS A 29 -0.85 22.23 -8.14
C LYS A 29 -1.14 23.67 -7.77
N GLU A 30 -0.72 24.10 -6.58
CA GLU A 30 -0.85 25.50 -6.13
C GLU A 30 -0.09 26.46 -7.04
N ALA A 31 1.15 26.10 -7.41
CA ALA A 31 1.95 26.90 -8.33
C ALA A 31 1.30 27.02 -9.72
N GLN A 32 0.70 25.94 -10.24
CA GLN A 32 -0.06 25.98 -11.49
C GLN A 32 -1.25 26.94 -11.41
N GLU A 33 -2.01 26.90 -10.32
CA GLU A 33 -3.15 27.76 -10.11
C GLU A 33 -2.74 29.25 -9.98
N LEU A 34 -1.66 29.52 -9.25
CA LEU A 34 -1.15 30.87 -9.06
C LEU A 34 -0.57 31.46 -10.37
N ILE A 35 0.16 30.67 -11.15
CA ILE A 35 0.70 31.11 -12.43
C ILE A 35 -0.43 31.35 -13.43
N ALA A 36 -1.41 30.43 -13.51
CA ALA A 36 -2.55 30.60 -14.40
C ALA A 36 -3.37 31.87 -14.10
N LYS A 37 -3.39 32.31 -12.81
CA LYS A 37 -4.11 33.50 -12.38
C LYS A 37 -3.36 34.80 -12.60
N ASN A 38 -2.02 34.79 -12.44
CA ASN A 38 -1.22 36.01 -12.32
C ASN A 38 -0.27 36.25 -13.49
N VAL A 39 -0.08 35.24 -14.35
CA VAL A 39 0.91 35.31 -15.45
C VAL A 39 0.22 35.12 -16.80
N GLU A 40 0.18 36.18 -17.60
CA GLU A 40 -0.26 36.08 -18.99
C GLU A 40 0.97 35.68 -19.86
N LEU A 41 0.93 34.48 -20.41
CA LEU A 41 1.98 33.99 -21.28
C LEU A 41 1.82 34.60 -22.68
N PRO A 42 2.88 35.24 -23.25
CA PRO A 42 2.87 35.75 -24.63
C PRO A 42 2.63 34.58 -25.62
N GLN A 43 2.09 34.95 -26.81
CA GLN A 43 1.89 33.95 -27.88
C GLN A 43 3.19 33.22 -28.24
N GLY A 44 3.14 31.87 -28.24
CA GLY A 44 4.29 31.01 -28.54
C GLY A 44 5.08 30.54 -27.31
N TYR A 45 4.74 31.01 -26.11
CA TYR A 45 5.32 30.47 -24.86
C TYR A 45 4.43 29.35 -24.29
N ASN A 46 5.10 28.29 -23.89
CA ASN A 46 4.45 27.15 -23.21
C ASN A 46 5.16 26.92 -21.88
N LEU A 47 4.38 26.65 -20.83
CA LEU A 47 4.87 26.21 -19.53
C LEU A 47 4.86 24.68 -19.46
N GLN A 48 6.00 24.10 -19.11
CA GLN A 48 6.12 22.66 -18.93
C GLN A 48 6.67 22.37 -17.55
N TRP A 49 5.99 21.47 -16.85
CA TRP A 49 6.40 20.99 -15.53
C TRP A 49 7.20 19.72 -15.69
N GLY A 50 8.45 19.74 -15.27
CA GLY A 50 9.38 18.62 -15.45
C GLY A 50 10.04 18.16 -14.15
N GLY A 51 11.07 17.33 -14.28
CA GLY A 51 11.86 16.85 -13.16
C GLY A 51 11.17 15.80 -12.31
N GLN A 52 11.30 15.92 -10.99
CA GLN A 52 10.73 14.94 -10.04
C GLN A 52 9.21 14.83 -10.13
N PHE A 53 8.52 15.94 -10.40
CA PHE A 53 7.06 15.96 -10.54
C PHE A 53 6.58 15.11 -11.73
N GLU A 54 7.23 15.23 -12.89
CA GLU A 54 6.89 14.42 -14.07
C GLU A 54 7.12 12.92 -13.80
N ASN A 55 8.25 12.59 -13.16
CA ASN A 55 8.55 11.21 -12.78
C ASN A 55 7.52 10.66 -11.79
N MET A 56 7.10 11.46 -10.81
CA MET A 56 6.04 11.12 -9.87
C MET A 56 4.71 10.86 -10.58
N GLN A 57 4.29 11.72 -11.51
CA GLN A 57 3.06 11.54 -12.28
C GLN A 57 3.09 10.26 -13.11
N ARG A 58 4.20 9.99 -13.80
CA ARG A 58 4.38 8.76 -14.59
C ARG A 58 4.33 7.51 -13.71
N ALA A 59 4.96 7.56 -12.54
CA ALA A 59 4.94 6.45 -11.58
C ALA A 59 3.53 6.22 -11.03
N MET A 60 2.82 7.28 -10.62
CA MET A 60 1.45 7.18 -10.13
C MET A 60 0.48 6.67 -11.21
N ALA A 61 0.60 7.13 -12.45
CA ALA A 61 -0.21 6.62 -13.55
C ALA A 61 0.00 5.13 -13.79
N ARG A 62 1.24 4.64 -13.69
CA ARG A 62 1.53 3.20 -13.79
C ARG A 62 0.96 2.42 -12.60
N LEU A 63 1.08 2.95 -11.38
CA LEU A 63 0.55 2.32 -10.17
C LEU A 63 -0.98 2.21 -10.20
N MET A 64 -1.69 3.20 -10.75
CA MET A 64 -3.14 3.15 -10.94
C MET A 64 -3.61 1.97 -11.80
N ILE A 65 -2.77 1.48 -12.70
CA ILE A 65 -3.06 0.30 -13.53
C ILE A 65 -2.58 -0.98 -12.83
N ILE A 66 -1.37 -0.95 -12.24
CA ILE A 66 -0.74 -2.12 -11.62
C ILE A 66 -1.52 -2.58 -10.38
N ILE A 67 -1.97 -1.65 -9.55
CA ILE A 67 -2.67 -1.98 -8.29
C ILE A 67 -3.95 -2.80 -8.53
N PRO A 68 -4.92 -2.36 -9.36
CA PRO A 68 -6.11 -3.15 -9.63
C PRO A 68 -5.78 -4.50 -10.29
N LEU A 69 -4.82 -4.51 -11.21
CA LEU A 69 -4.39 -5.74 -11.87
C LEU A 69 -3.80 -6.74 -10.88
N THR A 70 -2.99 -6.26 -9.93
CA THR A 70 -2.40 -7.10 -8.87
C THR A 70 -3.48 -7.67 -7.95
N ILE A 71 -4.45 -6.83 -7.52
CA ILE A 71 -5.57 -7.28 -6.68
C ILE A 71 -6.40 -8.35 -7.41
N LEU A 72 -6.67 -8.14 -8.69
CA LEU A 72 -7.40 -9.10 -9.51
C LEU A 72 -6.63 -10.42 -9.69
N ALA A 73 -5.32 -10.35 -9.91
CA ALA A 73 -4.46 -11.53 -9.99
C ALA A 73 -4.44 -12.30 -8.66
N ILE A 74 -4.30 -11.60 -7.53
CA ILE A 74 -4.37 -12.19 -6.19
C ILE A 74 -5.73 -12.86 -5.98
N PHE A 75 -6.82 -12.18 -6.33
CA PHE A 75 -8.18 -12.75 -6.23
C PHE A 75 -8.32 -14.05 -7.03
N PHE A 76 -7.83 -14.05 -8.26
CA PHE A 76 -7.87 -15.22 -9.11
C PHE A 76 -7.05 -16.39 -8.55
N LEU A 77 -5.84 -16.12 -8.03
CA LEU A 77 -5.01 -17.14 -7.38
C LEU A 77 -5.66 -17.68 -6.11
N LEU A 78 -6.27 -16.83 -5.28
CA LEU A 78 -7.02 -17.24 -4.10
C LEU A 78 -8.23 -18.09 -4.47
N PHE A 79 -8.94 -17.71 -5.53
CA PHE A 79 -10.05 -18.49 -6.04
C PHE A 79 -9.61 -19.87 -6.52
N MET A 80 -8.50 -19.96 -7.24
CA MET A 80 -7.94 -21.26 -7.66
C MET A 80 -7.54 -22.14 -6.45
N LEU A 81 -6.97 -21.51 -5.41
CA LEU A 81 -6.50 -22.20 -4.22
C LEU A 81 -7.67 -22.75 -3.38
N PHE A 82 -8.66 -21.92 -3.09
CA PHE A 82 -9.75 -22.27 -2.19
C PHE A 82 -10.96 -22.87 -2.89
N LYS A 83 -11.05 -22.71 -4.22
CA LYS A 83 -12.21 -23.07 -5.05
C LYS A 83 -13.52 -22.46 -4.53
N SER A 84 -13.44 -21.36 -3.79
CA SER A 84 -14.56 -20.65 -3.19
C SER A 84 -14.36 -19.14 -3.39
N LEU A 85 -15.35 -18.48 -4.02
CA LEU A 85 -15.38 -17.03 -4.19
C LEU A 85 -15.49 -16.30 -2.86
N ARG A 86 -16.20 -16.91 -1.90
CA ARG A 86 -16.43 -16.33 -0.57
C ARG A 86 -15.14 -16.25 0.21
N LEU A 87 -14.34 -17.33 0.25
CA LEU A 87 -13.06 -17.36 0.96
C LEU A 87 -12.02 -16.43 0.30
N ALA A 88 -11.99 -16.38 -1.03
CA ALA A 88 -11.12 -15.45 -1.75
C ALA A 88 -11.50 -13.99 -1.44
N ALA A 89 -12.79 -13.65 -1.46
CA ALA A 89 -13.29 -12.32 -1.13
C ALA A 89 -13.00 -11.95 0.34
N LEU A 90 -13.16 -12.90 1.28
CA LEU A 90 -12.87 -12.69 2.69
C LEU A 90 -11.43 -12.30 2.94
N ILE A 91 -10.46 -12.95 2.27
CA ILE A 91 -9.05 -12.62 2.41
C ILE A 91 -8.77 -11.23 1.81
N ILE A 92 -9.36 -10.92 0.65
CA ILE A 92 -9.18 -9.60 0.02
C ILE A 92 -9.80 -8.49 0.89
N LEU A 93 -10.86 -8.77 1.62
CA LEU A 93 -11.47 -7.79 2.53
C LEU A 93 -10.50 -7.31 3.62
N VAL A 94 -9.46 -8.08 3.94
CA VAL A 94 -8.42 -7.66 4.89
C VAL A 94 -7.58 -6.49 4.34
N LEU A 95 -7.44 -6.37 3.01
CA LEU A 95 -6.57 -5.35 2.38
C LEU A 95 -7.00 -3.90 2.69
N PRO A 96 -8.28 -3.49 2.52
CA PRO A 96 -8.72 -2.16 2.90
C PRO A 96 -8.47 -1.85 4.37
N PHE A 97 -8.71 -2.82 5.26
CA PHE A 97 -8.48 -2.63 6.69
C PHE A 97 -6.98 -2.49 7.03
N ALA A 98 -6.12 -3.30 6.39
CA ALA A 98 -4.67 -3.15 6.52
C ALA A 98 -4.22 -1.75 6.04
N SER A 99 -4.84 -1.24 4.98
CA SER A 99 -4.55 0.08 4.44
C SER A 99 -4.87 1.21 5.42
N ILE A 100 -5.91 1.07 6.25
CA ILE A 100 -6.22 2.05 7.30
C ILE A 100 -5.02 2.23 8.23
N GLY A 101 -4.39 1.13 8.68
CA GLY A 101 -3.19 1.20 9.50
C GLY A 101 -2.01 1.89 8.79
N GLY A 102 -1.81 1.60 7.51
CA GLY A 102 -0.79 2.27 6.71
C GLY A 102 -1.00 3.78 6.58
N VAL A 103 -2.26 4.22 6.42
CA VAL A 103 -2.62 5.66 6.38
C VAL A 103 -2.34 6.32 7.73
N PHE A 104 -2.73 5.69 8.82
CA PHE A 104 -2.39 6.19 10.17
C PHE A 104 -0.88 6.23 10.39
N GLY A 105 -0.14 5.25 9.87
CA GLY A 105 1.33 5.24 9.91
C GLY A 105 1.95 6.47 9.25
N LEU A 106 1.48 6.84 8.05
CA LEU A 106 1.91 8.06 7.37
C LEU A 106 1.56 9.31 8.18
N PHE A 107 0.35 9.37 8.71
CA PHE A 107 -0.10 10.50 9.50
C PHE A 107 0.76 10.73 10.75
N PHE A 108 1.03 9.68 11.53
CA PHE A 108 1.87 9.77 12.74
C PHE A 108 3.35 10.02 12.43
N ALA A 109 3.84 9.53 11.30
CA ALA A 109 5.21 9.79 10.86
C ALA A 109 5.39 11.20 10.25
N GLY A 110 4.30 11.95 10.01
CA GLY A 110 4.33 13.24 9.34
C GLY A 110 4.74 13.15 7.86
N GLU A 111 4.53 11.99 7.25
CA GLU A 111 4.91 11.71 5.87
C GLU A 111 3.70 11.84 4.92
N TYR A 112 3.96 12.24 3.69
CA TYR A 112 2.92 12.40 2.67
C TYR A 112 2.71 11.12 1.85
N LEU A 113 1.53 11.00 1.25
CA LEU A 113 1.24 9.95 0.29
C LEU A 113 2.10 10.15 -0.97
N SER A 114 3.12 9.34 -1.10
CA SER A 114 4.13 9.40 -2.14
C SER A 114 4.23 8.08 -2.90
N VAL A 115 4.99 8.04 -4.00
CA VAL A 115 5.26 6.79 -4.73
C VAL A 115 5.86 5.71 -3.83
N PRO A 116 6.86 6.00 -2.97
CA PRO A 116 7.36 5.03 -1.99
C PRO A 116 6.30 4.54 -1.01
N ALA A 117 5.41 5.42 -0.54
CA ALA A 117 4.30 5.02 0.32
C ALA A 117 3.36 4.06 -0.41
N ALA A 118 3.04 4.31 -1.69
CA ALA A 118 2.20 3.41 -2.49
C ALA A 118 2.85 2.02 -2.67
N VAL A 119 4.16 1.96 -2.87
CA VAL A 119 4.93 0.69 -2.87
C VAL A 119 4.86 0.02 -1.50
N GLY A 120 4.90 0.79 -0.42
CA GLY A 120 4.69 0.29 0.95
C GLY A 120 3.34 -0.39 1.13
N PHE A 121 2.25 0.17 0.59
CA PHE A 121 0.93 -0.45 0.60
C PHE A 121 0.90 -1.78 -0.17
N ILE A 122 1.52 -1.86 -1.34
CA ILE A 122 1.59 -3.11 -2.11
C ILE A 122 2.31 -4.20 -1.31
N ASN A 123 3.44 -3.85 -0.68
CA ASN A 123 4.19 -4.77 0.18
C ASN A 123 3.36 -5.22 1.39
N LEU A 124 2.68 -4.28 2.07
CA LEU A 124 1.77 -4.57 3.18
C LEU A 124 0.66 -5.55 2.78
N TRP A 125 0.04 -5.33 1.62
CA TRP A 125 -1.02 -6.21 1.10
C TRP A 125 -0.50 -7.61 0.83
N GLY A 126 0.69 -7.75 0.28
CA GLY A 126 1.32 -9.06 0.05
C GLY A 126 1.48 -9.85 1.35
N ILE A 127 1.98 -9.22 2.40
CA ILE A 127 2.16 -9.85 3.71
C ILE A 127 0.80 -10.16 4.37
N ALA A 128 -0.16 -9.24 4.29
CA ALA A 128 -1.49 -9.42 4.85
C ALA A 128 -2.24 -10.60 4.20
N VAL A 129 -2.19 -10.70 2.87
CA VAL A 129 -2.76 -11.83 2.12
C VAL A 129 -2.09 -13.13 2.50
N LEU A 130 -0.75 -13.16 2.56
CA LEU A 130 -0.01 -14.36 2.93
C LEU A 130 -0.43 -14.89 4.30
N ASN A 131 -0.52 -14.01 5.31
CA ASN A 131 -0.96 -14.37 6.65
C ASN A 131 -2.41 -14.87 6.65
N GLY A 132 -3.30 -14.22 5.91
CA GLY A 132 -4.70 -14.63 5.77
C GLY A 132 -4.84 -15.99 5.11
N VAL A 133 -4.13 -16.24 4.01
CA VAL A 133 -4.13 -17.52 3.29
C VAL A 133 -3.68 -18.65 4.19
N VAL A 134 -2.56 -18.46 4.89
CA VAL A 134 -1.99 -19.49 5.76
C VAL A 134 -2.92 -19.84 6.91
N LEU A 135 -3.59 -18.84 7.50
CA LEU A 135 -4.56 -19.06 8.59
C LEU A 135 -5.79 -19.82 8.08
N ILE A 136 -6.43 -19.34 7.01
CA ILE A 136 -7.64 -19.95 6.46
C ILE A 136 -7.38 -21.35 5.92
N SER A 137 -6.26 -21.57 5.23
CA SER A 137 -5.88 -22.91 4.75
C SER A 137 -5.76 -23.90 5.90
N PHE A 138 -5.17 -23.47 7.02
CA PHE A 138 -5.01 -24.33 8.18
C PHE A 138 -6.34 -24.62 8.89
N ILE A 139 -7.21 -23.61 9.05
CA ILE A 139 -8.55 -23.81 9.61
C ILE A 139 -9.35 -24.79 8.72
N LYS A 140 -9.30 -24.60 7.40
CA LYS A 140 -9.96 -25.49 6.44
C LYS A 140 -9.46 -26.93 6.56
N GLN A 141 -8.15 -27.14 6.67
CA GLN A 141 -7.56 -28.46 6.88
C GLN A 141 -8.08 -29.12 8.15
N LEU A 142 -8.14 -28.39 9.28
CA LEU A 142 -8.69 -28.92 10.54
C LEU A 142 -10.18 -29.30 10.38
N ARG A 143 -10.94 -28.55 9.60
CA ARG A 143 -12.34 -28.90 9.28
C ARG A 143 -12.44 -30.19 8.45
N GLU A 144 -11.55 -30.37 7.48
CA GLU A 144 -11.46 -31.60 6.67
C GLU A 144 -11.01 -32.80 7.52
N ASP A 145 -10.20 -32.58 8.56
CA ASP A 145 -9.77 -33.59 9.55
C ASP A 145 -10.89 -33.95 10.57
N GLY A 146 -12.07 -33.32 10.49
CA GLY A 146 -13.26 -33.65 11.29
C GLY A 146 -13.44 -32.85 12.58
N TYR A 147 -12.65 -31.82 12.81
CA TYR A 147 -12.86 -30.92 13.97
C TYR A 147 -14.13 -30.08 13.81
N SER A 148 -14.79 -29.81 14.94
CA SER A 148 -15.91 -28.86 14.94
C SER A 148 -15.46 -27.45 14.52
N MET A 149 -16.40 -26.58 14.12
CA MET A 149 -16.09 -25.24 13.73
C MET A 149 -15.32 -24.46 14.81
N GLU A 150 -15.78 -24.55 16.05
CA GLU A 150 -15.18 -23.84 17.17
C GLU A 150 -13.79 -24.39 17.52
N GLU A 151 -13.60 -25.69 17.52
CA GLU A 151 -12.30 -26.31 17.73
C GLU A 151 -11.31 -25.96 16.61
N ALA A 152 -11.74 -26.03 15.35
CA ALA A 152 -10.89 -25.66 14.21
C ALA A 152 -10.45 -24.21 14.27
N LEU A 153 -11.31 -23.29 14.69
CA LEU A 153 -10.96 -21.88 14.87
C LEU A 153 -9.99 -21.68 16.05
N LEU A 154 -10.27 -22.26 17.20
CA LEU A 154 -9.40 -22.14 18.38
C LEU A 154 -8.01 -22.74 18.14
N HIS A 155 -7.96 -23.96 17.62
CA HIS A 155 -6.70 -24.63 17.30
C HIS A 155 -5.98 -23.90 16.14
N GLY A 156 -6.70 -23.48 15.11
CA GLY A 156 -6.16 -22.76 13.97
C GLY A 156 -5.48 -21.46 14.38
N CYS A 157 -6.17 -20.63 15.15
CA CYS A 157 -5.62 -19.38 15.68
C CYS A 157 -4.46 -19.64 16.65
N GLY A 158 -4.58 -20.58 17.56
CA GLY A 158 -3.54 -20.91 18.53
C GLY A 158 -2.22 -21.36 17.86
N HIS A 159 -2.30 -22.29 16.91
CA HIS A 159 -1.13 -22.79 16.18
C HIS A 159 -0.49 -21.75 15.27
N ARG A 160 -1.29 -20.86 14.67
CA ARG A 160 -0.80 -19.82 13.73
C ARG A 160 -0.40 -18.51 14.40
N PHE A 161 -0.77 -18.30 15.65
CA PHE A 161 -0.42 -17.09 16.40
C PHE A 161 1.09 -16.83 16.41
N ARG A 162 1.89 -17.82 16.81
CA ARG A 162 3.35 -17.67 16.89
C ARG A 162 4.00 -17.39 15.54
N PRO A 163 3.78 -18.16 14.46
CA PRO A 163 4.37 -17.87 13.16
C PRO A 163 3.99 -16.49 12.62
N VAL A 164 2.72 -16.09 12.72
CA VAL A 164 2.24 -14.79 12.24
C VAL A 164 2.89 -13.65 13.03
N MET A 165 2.95 -13.75 14.36
CA MET A 165 3.63 -12.76 15.21
C MET A 165 5.12 -12.68 14.91
N MET A 166 5.79 -13.81 14.67
CA MET A 166 7.22 -13.83 14.33
C MET A 166 7.48 -13.14 12.98
N THR A 167 6.71 -13.46 11.94
CA THR A 167 6.88 -12.83 10.62
C THR A 167 6.61 -11.33 10.66
N ALA A 168 5.55 -10.90 11.35
CA ALA A 168 5.25 -9.49 11.51
C ALA A 168 6.34 -8.75 12.32
N SER A 169 6.80 -9.34 13.42
CA SER A 169 7.86 -8.74 14.26
C SER A 169 9.17 -8.60 13.50
N VAL A 170 9.60 -9.64 12.77
CA VAL A 170 10.82 -9.58 11.95
C VAL A 170 10.72 -8.52 10.87
N ALA A 171 9.60 -8.46 10.17
CA ALA A 171 9.39 -7.46 9.13
C ALA A 171 9.37 -6.03 9.71
N MET A 172 8.72 -5.81 10.84
CA MET A 172 8.72 -4.51 11.52
C MET A 172 10.12 -4.12 11.99
N LEU A 173 10.83 -5.02 12.67
CA LEU A 173 12.19 -4.74 13.17
C LEU A 173 13.18 -4.42 12.05
N ALA A 174 13.05 -5.09 10.89
CA ALA A 174 13.88 -4.80 9.73
C ALA A 174 13.66 -3.38 9.16
N LEU A 175 12.46 -2.83 9.33
CA LEU A 175 12.09 -1.51 8.81
C LEU A 175 12.27 -0.37 9.84
N VAL A 176 12.37 -0.68 11.13
CA VAL A 176 12.59 0.34 12.19
C VAL A 176 13.79 1.24 11.89
N PRO A 177 14.97 0.74 11.49
CA PRO A 177 16.10 1.62 11.17
C PRO A 177 15.80 2.59 10.02
N MET A 178 14.98 2.16 9.05
CA MET A 178 14.59 3.00 7.91
C MET A 178 13.64 4.14 8.31
N LEU A 179 12.81 3.92 9.33
CA LEU A 179 11.89 4.95 9.84
C LEU A 179 12.67 6.12 10.50
N PHE A 180 13.78 5.81 11.15
CA PHE A 180 14.63 6.80 11.82
C PHE A 180 15.80 7.27 10.96
N SER A 181 15.94 6.78 9.74
CA SER A 181 17.01 7.22 8.84
C SER A 181 16.87 8.70 8.49
N GLY A 182 18.00 9.41 8.49
CA GLY A 182 18.10 10.79 8.04
C GLY A 182 19.12 10.91 6.90
N GLY A 183 18.99 11.96 6.08
CA GLY A 183 19.91 12.21 4.98
C GLY A 183 19.35 11.80 3.60
N PRO A 184 20.19 11.87 2.54
CA PRO A 184 19.76 11.56 1.18
C PRO A 184 19.18 10.15 1.08
N GLY A 185 17.98 10.04 0.47
CA GLY A 185 17.26 8.77 0.32
C GLY A 185 16.24 8.46 1.44
N SER A 186 16.27 9.18 2.57
CA SER A 186 15.26 9.02 3.63
C SER A 186 13.84 9.34 3.15
N GLU A 187 13.70 10.25 2.18
CA GLU A 187 12.42 10.60 1.54
C GLU A 187 11.73 9.40 0.87
N VAL A 188 12.49 8.36 0.50
CA VAL A 188 11.97 7.13 -0.09
C VAL A 188 11.73 6.07 0.98
N THR A 189 12.64 5.92 1.93
CA THR A 189 12.61 4.81 2.90
C THR A 189 11.65 5.05 4.05
N ARG A 190 11.53 6.28 4.54
CA ARG A 190 10.66 6.63 5.68
C ARG A 190 9.16 6.43 5.39
N PRO A 191 8.58 6.97 4.29
CA PRO A 191 7.16 6.76 4.00
C PRO A 191 6.83 5.28 3.79
N LEU A 192 7.71 4.54 3.10
CA LEU A 192 7.55 3.10 2.90
C LEU A 192 7.55 2.35 4.25
N ALA A 193 8.52 2.62 5.11
CA ALA A 193 8.63 1.98 6.43
C ALA A 193 7.43 2.32 7.33
N ALA A 194 6.98 3.58 7.34
CA ALA A 194 5.83 4.04 8.12
C ALA A 194 4.55 3.29 7.75
N VAL A 195 4.26 3.15 6.44
CA VAL A 195 3.10 2.41 5.93
C VAL A 195 3.16 0.95 6.35
N VAL A 196 4.31 0.30 6.15
CA VAL A 196 4.42 -1.14 6.39
C VAL A 196 4.38 -1.46 7.87
N ILE A 197 5.09 -0.72 8.72
CA ILE A 197 5.13 -0.98 10.17
C ILE A 197 3.73 -0.82 10.78
N ALA A 198 3.09 0.33 10.57
CA ALA A 198 1.76 0.58 11.14
C ALA A 198 0.69 -0.31 10.52
N GLY A 199 0.78 -0.55 9.20
CA GLY A 199 -0.12 -1.47 8.50
C GLY A 199 0.03 -2.92 8.95
N LEU A 200 1.23 -3.40 9.27
CA LEU A 200 1.44 -4.75 9.80
C LEU A 200 0.83 -4.91 11.20
N ILE A 201 0.90 -3.91 12.06
CA ILE A 201 0.24 -3.97 13.38
C ILE A 201 -1.26 -4.19 13.21
N THR A 202 -1.90 -3.36 12.39
CA THR A 202 -3.35 -3.45 12.15
C THR A 202 -3.74 -4.71 11.40
N SER A 203 -3.03 -5.09 10.34
CA SER A 203 -3.33 -6.28 9.55
C SER A 203 -3.13 -7.56 10.36
N THR A 204 -2.11 -7.62 11.22
CA THR A 204 -1.87 -8.78 12.09
C THR A 204 -2.98 -8.93 13.12
N ALA A 205 -3.38 -7.83 13.77
CA ALA A 205 -4.49 -7.84 14.71
C ALA A 205 -5.81 -8.27 14.03
N LEU A 206 -6.09 -7.74 12.84
CA LEU A 206 -7.27 -8.10 12.05
C LEU A 206 -7.25 -9.56 11.61
N THR A 207 -6.12 -10.05 11.12
CA THR A 207 -6.00 -11.44 10.68
C THR A 207 -6.20 -12.42 11.83
N LEU A 208 -5.73 -12.11 13.03
CA LEU A 208 -5.84 -12.99 14.18
C LEU A 208 -7.18 -12.90 14.91
N LEU A 209 -7.85 -11.73 14.89
CA LEU A 209 -9.08 -11.49 15.65
C LEU A 209 -10.32 -11.47 14.75
N VAL A 210 -10.28 -10.75 13.64
CA VAL A 210 -11.46 -10.49 12.82
C VAL A 210 -11.66 -11.57 11.76
N LEU A 211 -10.58 -12.04 11.14
CA LEU A 211 -10.67 -13.03 10.07
C LEU A 211 -11.32 -14.36 10.51
N PRO A 212 -11.01 -14.92 11.70
CA PRO A 212 -11.68 -16.13 12.21
C PRO A 212 -13.20 -15.93 12.45
N VAL A 213 -13.58 -14.76 12.97
CA VAL A 213 -14.99 -14.42 13.21
C VAL A 213 -15.75 -14.30 11.88
N LEU A 214 -15.16 -13.63 10.90
CA LEU A 214 -15.75 -13.52 9.57
C LEU A 214 -15.81 -14.87 8.86
N TYR A 215 -14.78 -15.73 9.01
CA TYR A 215 -14.78 -17.09 8.46
C TYR A 215 -15.97 -17.90 8.98
N ARG A 216 -16.22 -17.89 10.29
CA ARG A 216 -17.38 -18.54 10.91
C ARG A 216 -18.70 -18.05 10.29
N TRP A 217 -18.87 -16.74 10.16
CA TRP A 217 -20.11 -16.15 9.63
C TRP A 217 -20.35 -16.46 8.15
N PHE A 218 -19.30 -16.62 7.37
CA PHE A 218 -19.42 -16.96 5.94
C PHE A 218 -19.70 -18.46 5.72
N GLU A 219 -19.21 -19.33 6.60
CA GLU A 219 -19.37 -20.78 6.46
C GLU A 219 -20.70 -21.30 7.09
N GLU A 220 -21.19 -20.68 8.16
CA GLU A 220 -22.52 -21.01 8.72
C GLU A 220 -23.66 -20.83 7.70
N LYS A 221 -23.52 -19.87 6.78
CA LYS A 221 -24.45 -19.66 5.67
C LYS A 221 -24.40 -20.72 4.56
N GLU A 222 -23.38 -21.55 4.51
CA GLU A 222 -23.31 -22.67 3.53
C GLU A 222 -24.08 -23.91 4.02
N VAL A 223 -24.29 -24.05 5.31
CA VAL A 223 -25.00 -25.18 5.90
C VAL A 223 -26.52 -24.96 5.86
N GLU A 224 -26.98 -23.69 5.75
CA GLU A 224 -28.41 -23.33 5.69
C GLU A 224 -28.95 -23.16 4.25
N ALA A 225 -28.13 -23.27 3.23
CA ALA A 225 -28.51 -23.12 1.81
C ALA A 225 -28.39 -24.44 1.06
#